data_98d4b9546d544cc42339a7274794b4d0
#
_entry.id   98d4b9546d544cc42339a7274794b4d0
#
_cell.length_a   1.000
_cell.length_b   1.000
_cell.length_c   1.000
_cell.angle_alpha   90.00
_cell.angle_beta   90.00
_cell.angle_gamma   90.00
#
_symmetry.space_group_name_H-M   'P 1'
#
loop_
_entity.id
_entity.type
_entity.pdbx_description
1 polymer ?
#
loop_
_entity_poly.entity_id
_entity_poly.type
_entity_poly.pdbx_seq_one_letter_code
_entity_poly.pdbx_strand_id
1 'polypeptide(L)'
;MKLEKLVGERFKERPADCVIDSHAIMVKGGYIKYMANGIYSSYLPLRRIVRKIEQILREEMDKIDGQEVQFPVVMPASLWDESGRYDSIGDELLRFTDRNNAKMVLGMTHEEAAVHLVREYAQSYTKYPFMIYQIQTKFRDEARPRAGLIRVREFTMKDAYSFHTSQEDLEQYYEKCHAAYERIFERVGVPEVVSVKSDSGMMGGNISHEFMLLTPVGEDSIVLCDSCDYRANMEAAENISDIARDAESAALEKVYTPNVHTIEDVCNFFGDETKNSCKAVVYQQNVDDKYIVLFIRGDLEVNETKLVNFLGEQVHAAVITEECGLNAGYIGPVNLKVNGDAVVLYDKSLEGRNNLSCGANEAEHHYKGLDMERDVPNAEYHDFAKIQEGGICPKCGKKTVKISRGIEVGNIFQLGTKYTKSMNMTYVDANGESKTPIMGCYGIGVGRLAASVCEAHHDEYGPIWPKAIAPWQVHLCAVRVDDEEVRAYADKLYKDLQNAGIEVIYDDRSVRAGVMFADADLLGIPLRIIVSPKNMKQGVVEVASRDKTLKTQIPLENVMEEIKQYL
;
A
#
# COMPACT_ATOMS: atom_id res chain seq x y z
N MET A 1 -31.63 -12.38 -7.36
CA MET A 1 -31.55 -12.79 -5.93
C MET A 1 -32.65 -12.10 -5.15
N LYS A 2 -33.39 -12.80 -4.29
CA LYS A 2 -34.38 -12.18 -3.38
C LYS A 2 -33.69 -11.79 -2.06
N LEU A 3 -33.96 -10.56 -1.59
CA LEU A 3 -33.26 -10.01 -0.42
C LEU A 3 -33.67 -10.72 0.89
N GLU A 4 -34.89 -11.21 0.99
CA GLU A 4 -35.35 -12.04 2.11
C GLU A 4 -34.47 -13.30 2.33
N LYS A 5 -33.87 -13.82 1.26
CA LYS A 5 -33.01 -15.01 1.28
C LYS A 5 -31.51 -14.70 1.34
N LEU A 6 -31.14 -13.43 1.34
CA LEU A 6 -29.72 -13.03 1.38
C LEU A 6 -29.18 -13.25 2.79
N VAL A 7 -28.18 -14.12 2.88
CA VAL A 7 -27.45 -14.37 4.13
C VAL A 7 -26.61 -13.14 4.51
N GLY A 8 -26.62 -12.77 5.77
CA GLY A 8 -26.00 -11.57 6.31
C GLY A 8 -27.04 -10.49 6.59
N GLU A 9 -26.90 -9.84 7.72
CA GLU A 9 -27.80 -8.77 8.16
C GLU A 9 -27.20 -7.40 7.89
N ARG A 10 -28.06 -6.41 7.73
CA ARG A 10 -27.72 -4.98 7.67
C ARG A 10 -28.19 -4.33 8.95
N PHE A 11 -27.41 -3.43 9.48
CA PHE A 11 -27.75 -2.74 10.72
C PHE A 11 -27.30 -1.28 10.69
N LYS A 12 -27.95 -0.46 11.51
CA LYS A 12 -27.78 0.98 11.48
C LYS A 12 -26.52 1.45 12.20
N GLU A 13 -26.24 0.85 13.35
CA GLU A 13 -25.21 1.35 14.26
C GLU A 13 -23.79 1.06 13.72
N ARG A 14 -22.89 2.03 13.88
CA ARG A 14 -21.48 1.87 13.56
C ARG A 14 -20.83 0.99 14.64
N PRO A 15 -20.12 -0.11 14.26
CA PRO A 15 -19.35 -0.88 15.24
C PRO A 15 -18.24 -0.02 15.85
N ALA A 16 -18.02 -0.15 17.17
CA ALA A 16 -17.10 0.70 17.92
C ALA A 16 -15.62 0.53 17.52
N ASP A 17 -15.27 -0.63 16.98
CA ASP A 17 -13.93 -1.01 16.51
C ASP A 17 -13.63 -0.58 15.07
N CYS A 18 -14.64 -0.06 14.34
CA CYS A 18 -14.47 0.40 12.96
C CYS A 18 -14.04 1.87 12.93
N VAL A 19 -12.73 2.11 12.75
CA VAL A 19 -12.15 3.46 12.74
C VAL A 19 -12.46 4.20 11.42
N ILE A 20 -12.31 3.54 10.26
CA ILE A 20 -12.54 4.12 8.93
C ILE A 20 -13.92 3.78 8.39
N ASP A 21 -14.39 4.58 7.42
CA ASP A 21 -15.76 4.47 6.91
C ASP A 21 -15.98 3.23 6.08
N SER A 22 -15.05 2.85 5.19
CA SER A 22 -15.16 1.62 4.42
C SER A 22 -15.28 0.37 5.31
N HIS A 23 -14.52 0.29 6.42
CA HIS A 23 -14.64 -0.81 7.37
C HIS A 23 -16.04 -0.86 8.02
N ALA A 24 -16.50 0.29 8.53
CA ALA A 24 -17.82 0.40 9.14
C ALA A 24 -18.96 0.05 8.15
N ILE A 25 -18.90 0.56 6.94
CA ILE A 25 -19.89 0.32 5.89
C ILE A 25 -19.92 -1.16 5.51
N MET A 26 -18.76 -1.79 5.30
CA MET A 26 -18.69 -3.21 4.92
C MET A 26 -19.23 -4.13 6.00
N VAL A 27 -19.01 -3.83 7.27
CA VAL A 27 -19.61 -4.60 8.39
C VAL A 27 -21.11 -4.34 8.46
N LYS A 28 -21.54 -3.08 8.47
CA LYS A 28 -22.96 -2.68 8.55
C LYS A 28 -23.80 -3.21 7.37
N GLY A 29 -23.25 -3.17 6.18
CA GLY A 29 -23.91 -3.57 4.93
C GLY A 29 -23.97 -5.09 4.72
N GLY A 30 -23.36 -5.89 5.60
CA GLY A 30 -23.32 -7.34 5.43
C GLY A 30 -22.42 -7.78 4.28
N TYR A 31 -21.25 -7.15 4.12
CA TYR A 31 -20.21 -7.54 3.17
C TYR A 31 -19.18 -8.47 3.81
N ILE A 32 -18.77 -8.15 5.04
CA ILE A 32 -17.78 -8.92 5.80
C ILE A 32 -18.29 -9.22 7.22
N LYS A 33 -17.72 -10.27 7.79
CA LYS A 33 -17.90 -10.62 9.20
C LYS A 33 -16.55 -10.91 9.83
N TYR A 34 -16.28 -10.26 10.94
CA TYR A 34 -15.11 -10.50 11.76
C TYR A 34 -15.05 -11.96 12.23
N MET A 35 -13.91 -12.61 12.09
CA MET A 35 -13.62 -13.94 12.60
C MET A 35 -12.51 -13.88 13.64
N ALA A 36 -11.41 -13.23 13.32
CA ALA A 36 -10.28 -12.94 14.21
C ALA A 36 -9.59 -11.66 13.72
N ASN A 37 -8.63 -11.17 14.49
CA ASN A 37 -7.90 -9.95 14.14
C ASN A 37 -7.19 -10.11 12.77
N GLY A 38 -7.58 -9.30 11.79
CA GLY A 38 -7.09 -9.37 10.41
C GLY A 38 -7.62 -10.55 9.59
N ILE A 39 -8.65 -11.26 10.07
CA ILE A 39 -9.26 -12.40 9.37
C ILE A 39 -10.78 -12.19 9.31
N TYR A 40 -11.33 -12.19 8.09
CA TYR A 40 -12.73 -11.91 7.83
C TYR A 40 -13.38 -12.96 6.93
N SER A 41 -14.62 -13.30 7.23
CA SER A 41 -15.49 -14.01 6.30
C SER A 41 -16.18 -13.02 5.37
N SER A 42 -16.39 -13.42 4.11
CA SER A 42 -17.06 -12.60 3.10
C SER A 42 -18.47 -13.11 2.82
N TYR A 43 -19.45 -12.22 2.83
CA TYR A 43 -20.80 -12.50 2.36
C TYR A 43 -20.94 -12.31 0.84
N LEU A 44 -22.08 -12.72 0.30
CA LEU A 44 -22.36 -12.69 -1.14
C LEU A 44 -22.13 -11.30 -1.78
N PRO A 45 -22.54 -10.16 -1.19
CA PRO A 45 -22.29 -8.86 -1.80
C PRO A 45 -20.81 -8.62 -2.11
N LEU A 46 -19.92 -8.82 -1.13
CA LEU A 46 -18.48 -8.66 -1.35
C LEU A 46 -17.94 -9.69 -2.36
N ARG A 47 -18.38 -10.96 -2.27
CA ARG A 47 -17.92 -12.00 -3.22
C ARG A 47 -18.25 -11.67 -4.67
N ARG A 48 -19.38 -11.00 -4.93
CA ARG A 48 -19.74 -10.54 -6.28
C ARG A 48 -18.84 -9.41 -6.75
N ILE A 49 -18.55 -8.43 -5.87
CA ILE A 49 -17.61 -7.33 -6.16
C ILE A 49 -16.21 -7.88 -6.47
N VAL A 50 -15.69 -8.71 -5.59
CA VAL A 50 -14.35 -9.33 -5.74
C VAL A 50 -14.23 -10.10 -7.05
N ARG A 51 -15.22 -10.91 -7.42
CA ARG A 51 -15.22 -11.63 -8.70
C ARG A 51 -15.18 -10.70 -9.92
N LYS A 52 -15.86 -9.56 -9.87
CA LYS A 52 -15.81 -8.57 -10.96
C LYS A 52 -14.45 -7.88 -11.04
N ILE A 53 -13.86 -7.55 -9.90
CA ILE A 53 -12.48 -7.04 -9.85
C ILE A 53 -11.51 -8.08 -10.39
N GLU A 54 -11.59 -9.34 -9.93
CA GLU A 54 -10.77 -10.45 -10.43
C GLU A 54 -10.91 -10.63 -11.96
N GLN A 55 -12.11 -10.46 -12.50
CA GLN A 55 -12.34 -10.53 -13.95
C GLN A 55 -11.67 -9.38 -14.70
N ILE A 56 -11.76 -8.15 -14.18
CA ILE A 56 -11.05 -6.99 -14.75
C ILE A 56 -9.53 -7.22 -14.73
N LEU A 57 -9.01 -7.78 -13.64
CA LEU A 57 -7.59 -8.11 -13.51
C LEU A 57 -7.15 -9.13 -14.57
N ARG A 58 -7.92 -10.22 -14.78
CA ARG A 58 -7.65 -11.20 -15.84
C ARG A 58 -7.59 -10.55 -17.22
N GLU A 59 -8.62 -9.80 -17.57
CA GLU A 59 -8.71 -9.15 -18.87
C GLU A 59 -7.54 -8.20 -19.15
N GLU A 60 -7.06 -7.47 -18.14
CA GLU A 60 -5.92 -6.57 -18.34
C GLU A 60 -4.58 -7.30 -18.34
N MET A 61 -4.43 -8.41 -17.61
CA MET A 61 -3.23 -9.23 -17.68
C MET A 61 -3.17 -10.02 -19.00
N ASP A 62 -4.27 -10.57 -19.46
CA ASP A 62 -4.33 -11.29 -20.74
C ASP A 62 -4.01 -10.37 -21.94
N LYS A 63 -4.40 -9.08 -21.89
CA LYS A 63 -4.07 -8.07 -22.92
C LYS A 63 -2.57 -7.78 -23.06
N ILE A 64 -1.78 -8.11 -22.05
CA ILE A 64 -0.32 -7.97 -22.06
C ILE A 64 0.39 -9.33 -22.08
N ASP A 65 -0.26 -10.33 -22.67
CA ASP A 65 0.23 -11.70 -22.86
C ASP A 65 0.52 -12.48 -21.56
N GLY A 66 -0.16 -12.12 -20.47
CA GLY A 66 -0.08 -12.87 -19.22
C GLY A 66 -0.81 -14.22 -19.29
N GLN A 67 -0.26 -15.22 -18.62
CA GLN A 67 -0.83 -16.56 -18.55
C GLN A 67 -1.25 -16.88 -17.12
N GLU A 68 -2.56 -17.12 -16.90
CA GLU A 68 -3.05 -17.50 -15.58
C GLU A 68 -2.58 -18.89 -15.18
N VAL A 69 -1.93 -18.98 -14.02
CA VAL A 69 -1.51 -20.23 -13.37
C VAL A 69 -2.04 -20.24 -11.94
N GLN A 70 -1.78 -21.31 -11.19
CA GLN A 70 -2.11 -21.35 -9.76
C GLN A 70 -1.01 -22.04 -8.97
N PHE A 71 -0.49 -21.37 -7.96
CA PHE A 71 0.46 -21.92 -7.00
C PHE A 71 -0.26 -22.39 -5.74
N PRO A 72 0.29 -23.38 -5.01
CA PRO A 72 -0.24 -23.80 -3.72
C PRO A 72 -0.01 -22.70 -2.66
N VAL A 73 -0.94 -22.58 -1.70
CA VAL A 73 -0.78 -21.68 -0.54
C VAL A 73 0.20 -22.27 0.48
N VAL A 74 0.16 -23.59 0.64
CA VAL A 74 1.08 -24.33 1.52
C VAL A 74 2.29 -24.77 0.70
N MET A 75 3.47 -24.37 1.09
CA MET A 75 4.72 -24.65 0.38
C MET A 75 5.76 -25.29 1.31
N PRO A 76 6.64 -26.17 0.79
CA PRO A 76 7.75 -26.69 1.58
C PRO A 76 8.78 -25.59 1.89
N ALA A 77 9.32 -25.61 3.10
CA ALA A 77 10.35 -24.66 3.52
C ALA A 77 11.59 -24.71 2.63
N SER A 78 11.95 -25.89 2.10
CA SER A 78 13.10 -26.05 1.20
C SER A 78 13.07 -25.13 -0.03
N LEU A 79 11.89 -24.78 -0.53
CA LEU A 79 11.74 -23.82 -1.64
C LEU A 79 12.17 -22.41 -1.23
N TRP A 80 11.89 -22.03 0.01
CA TRP A 80 12.28 -20.76 0.60
C TRP A 80 13.74 -20.74 1.08
N ASP A 81 14.29 -21.91 1.42
CA ASP A 81 15.73 -22.08 1.68
C ASP A 81 16.55 -21.84 0.40
N GLU A 82 16.07 -22.31 -0.77
CA GLU A 82 16.73 -22.06 -2.06
C GLU A 82 16.88 -20.55 -2.36
N SER A 83 15.88 -19.74 -2.03
CA SER A 83 15.94 -18.28 -2.22
C SER A 83 16.73 -17.55 -1.11
N GLY A 84 17.04 -18.24 0.00
CA GLY A 84 17.65 -17.65 1.20
C GLY A 84 16.66 -16.83 2.05
N ARG A 85 15.35 -16.95 1.78
CA ARG A 85 14.32 -16.13 2.47
C ARG A 85 13.69 -16.83 3.68
N TYR A 86 13.90 -18.12 3.86
CA TYR A 86 13.31 -18.83 4.99
C TYR A 86 13.71 -18.25 6.34
N ASP A 87 14.98 -17.91 6.52
CA ASP A 87 15.50 -17.34 7.77
C ASP A 87 15.56 -15.80 7.74
N SER A 88 15.69 -15.18 6.56
CA SER A 88 15.82 -13.72 6.45
C SER A 88 14.51 -12.94 6.58
N ILE A 89 13.36 -13.59 6.34
CA ILE A 89 12.04 -13.01 6.61
C ILE A 89 11.71 -13.18 8.09
N GLY A 90 11.21 -12.13 8.74
CA GLY A 90 10.78 -12.16 10.13
C GLY A 90 9.51 -12.98 10.39
N ASP A 91 8.82 -12.65 11.47
CA ASP A 91 7.63 -13.37 11.97
C ASP A 91 6.41 -13.24 11.03
N GLU A 92 6.47 -12.37 10.06
CA GLU A 92 5.41 -12.24 9.03
C GLU A 92 5.23 -13.52 8.18
N LEU A 93 6.30 -14.31 8.01
CA LEU A 93 6.22 -15.61 7.36
C LEU A 93 5.75 -16.67 8.36
N LEU A 94 4.51 -17.16 8.19
CA LEU A 94 3.99 -18.23 9.04
C LEU A 94 4.67 -19.56 8.70
N ARG A 95 5.41 -20.11 9.65
CA ARG A 95 6.13 -21.39 9.57
C ARG A 95 5.41 -22.43 10.42
N PHE A 96 5.35 -23.65 9.94
CA PHE A 96 4.79 -24.77 10.67
C PHE A 96 5.40 -26.09 10.22
N THR A 97 5.07 -27.18 10.90
CA THR A 97 5.44 -28.54 10.51
C THR A 97 4.19 -29.35 10.18
N ASP A 98 4.27 -30.17 9.13
CA ASP A 98 3.21 -31.12 8.82
C ASP A 98 3.25 -32.37 9.74
N ARG A 99 2.32 -33.30 9.57
CA ARG A 99 2.24 -34.53 10.37
C ARG A 99 3.44 -35.46 10.20
N ASN A 100 4.26 -35.26 9.16
CA ASN A 100 5.46 -36.02 8.87
C ASN A 100 6.74 -35.28 9.35
N ASN A 101 6.59 -34.20 10.13
CA ASN A 101 7.64 -33.31 10.59
C ASN A 101 8.38 -32.56 9.46
N ALA A 102 7.77 -32.45 8.26
CA ALA A 102 8.33 -31.59 7.21
C ALA A 102 8.04 -30.13 7.53
N LYS A 103 9.07 -29.29 7.41
CA LYS A 103 8.93 -27.83 7.57
C LYS A 103 8.19 -27.23 6.39
N MET A 104 7.17 -26.44 6.68
CA MET A 104 6.27 -25.84 5.71
C MET A 104 6.09 -24.35 6.01
N VAL A 105 5.61 -23.60 5.01
CA VAL A 105 5.21 -22.21 5.14
C VAL A 105 3.84 -21.97 4.52
N LEU A 106 3.11 -20.97 5.01
CA LEU A 106 2.00 -20.38 4.25
C LEU A 106 2.52 -19.26 3.35
N GLY A 107 2.12 -19.28 2.09
CA GLY A 107 2.56 -18.32 1.09
C GLY A 107 2.18 -16.89 1.43
N MET A 108 3.16 -16.08 1.81
CA MET A 108 3.01 -14.64 1.95
C MET A 108 3.19 -13.91 0.59
N THR A 109 3.91 -14.55 -0.32
CA THR A 109 4.19 -14.20 -1.71
C THR A 109 4.65 -15.46 -2.45
N HIS A 110 4.83 -15.44 -3.78
CA HIS A 110 5.07 -16.66 -4.55
C HIS A 110 6.19 -16.53 -5.61
N GLU A 111 7.20 -15.69 -5.40
CA GLU A 111 8.37 -15.58 -6.29
C GLU A 111 9.06 -16.94 -6.46
N GLU A 112 9.28 -17.65 -5.34
CA GLU A 112 9.91 -18.96 -5.32
C GLU A 112 9.10 -19.99 -6.10
N ALA A 113 7.78 -20.01 -5.93
CA ALA A 113 6.89 -20.90 -6.64
C ALA A 113 6.86 -20.60 -8.15
N ALA A 114 6.92 -19.32 -8.53
CA ALA A 114 6.99 -18.90 -9.92
C ALA A 114 8.28 -19.39 -10.59
N VAL A 115 9.44 -19.16 -9.98
CA VAL A 115 10.73 -19.68 -10.49
C VAL A 115 10.71 -21.21 -10.56
N HIS A 116 10.24 -21.87 -9.51
CA HIS A 116 10.15 -23.34 -9.48
C HIS A 116 9.30 -23.89 -10.63
N LEU A 117 8.16 -23.26 -10.94
CA LEU A 117 7.28 -23.72 -12.01
C LEU A 117 7.93 -23.61 -13.40
N VAL A 118 8.70 -22.55 -13.65
CA VAL A 118 9.15 -22.23 -15.02
C VAL A 118 10.62 -22.56 -15.31
N ARG A 119 11.46 -22.80 -14.29
CA ARG A 119 12.91 -22.97 -14.48
C ARG A 119 13.29 -24.14 -15.41
N GLU A 120 12.49 -25.21 -15.42
CA GLU A 120 12.74 -26.35 -16.31
C GLU A 120 12.19 -26.13 -17.73
N TYR A 121 11.14 -25.32 -17.86
CA TYR A 121 10.55 -24.94 -19.15
C TYR A 121 11.40 -23.92 -19.90
N ALA A 122 11.92 -22.92 -19.20
CA ALA A 122 12.50 -21.71 -19.78
C ALA A 122 14.03 -21.80 -19.96
N GLN A 123 14.54 -22.94 -20.49
CA GLN A 123 15.97 -23.20 -20.63
C GLN A 123 16.60 -22.65 -21.91
N SER A 124 15.83 -22.02 -22.81
CA SER A 124 16.33 -21.40 -24.05
C SER A 124 15.86 -19.95 -24.15
N TYR A 125 16.71 -19.06 -24.66
CA TYR A 125 16.35 -17.67 -24.93
C TYR A 125 15.10 -17.51 -25.80
N THR A 126 14.78 -18.50 -26.65
CA THR A 126 13.59 -18.47 -27.51
C THR A 126 12.26 -18.57 -26.74
N LYS A 127 12.31 -18.84 -25.45
CA LYS A 127 11.13 -18.90 -24.58
C LYS A 127 10.79 -17.57 -23.93
N TYR A 128 11.70 -16.60 -23.99
CA TYR A 128 11.56 -15.27 -23.38
C TYR A 128 11.14 -14.21 -24.40
N PRO A 129 10.51 -13.11 -24.00
CA PRO A 129 9.95 -12.90 -22.66
C PRO A 129 8.64 -13.63 -22.46
N PHE A 130 8.24 -13.84 -21.21
CA PHE A 130 6.92 -14.33 -20.86
C PHE A 130 6.50 -13.85 -19.47
N MET A 131 5.20 -13.86 -19.20
CA MET A 131 4.62 -13.53 -17.90
C MET A 131 3.60 -14.59 -17.50
N ILE A 132 3.66 -15.00 -16.25
CA ILE A 132 2.65 -15.84 -15.59
C ILE A 132 2.04 -15.06 -14.43
N TYR A 133 0.77 -15.27 -14.13
CA TYR A 133 0.10 -14.66 -13.00
C TYR A 133 -0.89 -15.59 -12.34
N GLN A 134 -1.24 -15.31 -11.10
CA GLN A 134 -2.32 -15.97 -10.39
C GLN A 134 -3.20 -14.99 -9.66
N ILE A 135 -4.37 -15.46 -9.23
CA ILE A 135 -5.22 -14.81 -8.24
C ILE A 135 -5.42 -15.83 -7.10
N GLN A 136 -4.69 -15.62 -6.00
CA GLN A 136 -4.57 -16.63 -4.95
C GLN A 136 -4.52 -15.99 -3.57
N THR A 137 -4.98 -16.73 -2.57
CA THR A 137 -4.86 -16.38 -1.15
C THR A 137 -3.39 -16.27 -0.74
N LYS A 138 -3.10 -15.25 0.06
CA LYS A 138 -1.85 -15.03 0.78
C LYS A 138 -2.14 -15.01 2.27
N PHE A 139 -1.15 -15.43 3.05
CA PHE A 139 -1.16 -15.24 4.48
C PHE A 139 0.12 -14.53 4.91
N ARG A 140 -0.06 -13.41 5.64
CA ARG A 140 1.03 -12.66 6.30
C ARG A 140 0.67 -12.53 7.77
N ASP A 141 1.54 -12.98 8.67
CA ASP A 141 1.29 -12.83 10.11
C ASP A 141 1.52 -11.38 10.55
N GLU A 142 0.69 -10.51 10.01
CA GLU A 142 0.71 -9.06 10.25
C GLU A 142 0.55 -8.77 11.74
N ALA A 143 1.50 -8.05 12.29
CA ALA A 143 1.54 -7.75 13.73
C ALA A 143 0.39 -6.81 14.17
N ARG A 144 -0.04 -5.90 13.29
CA ARG A 144 -1.04 -4.86 13.59
C ARG A 144 -2.12 -4.74 12.53
N PRO A 145 -2.93 -5.79 12.30
CA PRO A 145 -4.02 -5.71 11.34
C PRO A 145 -5.05 -4.69 11.82
N ARG A 146 -5.58 -3.89 10.87
CA ARG A 146 -6.52 -2.80 11.16
C ARG A 146 -7.25 -2.34 9.91
N ALA A 147 -8.21 -1.42 10.08
CA ALA A 147 -8.93 -0.79 8.98
C ALA A 147 -9.67 -1.78 8.05
N GLY A 148 -10.29 -2.82 8.61
CA GLY A 148 -11.05 -3.81 7.84
C GLY A 148 -10.18 -4.55 6.83
N LEU A 149 -10.54 -4.49 5.52
CA LEU A 149 -9.80 -5.17 4.45
C LEU A 149 -8.55 -4.41 3.97
N ILE A 150 -8.23 -3.26 4.52
CA ILE A 150 -7.04 -2.49 4.13
C ILE A 150 -5.76 -3.19 4.61
N ARG A 151 -5.73 -3.62 5.88
CA ARG A 151 -4.57 -4.30 6.46
C ARG A 151 -4.99 -5.55 7.23
N VAL A 152 -4.81 -6.68 6.59
CA VAL A 152 -5.29 -8.00 7.02
C VAL A 152 -4.18 -9.02 7.00
N ARG A 153 -4.42 -10.18 7.64
CA ARG A 153 -3.52 -11.33 7.63
C ARG A 153 -3.76 -12.26 6.46
N GLU A 154 -5.02 -12.56 6.16
CA GLU A 154 -5.42 -13.41 5.04
C GLU A 154 -6.13 -12.58 3.98
N PHE A 155 -5.66 -12.67 2.73
CA PHE A 155 -6.21 -11.91 1.62
C PHE A 155 -5.95 -12.56 0.27
N THR A 156 -6.77 -12.23 -0.73
CA THR A 156 -6.53 -12.61 -2.12
C THR A 156 -5.71 -11.53 -2.82
N MET A 157 -4.67 -11.96 -3.55
CA MET A 157 -3.82 -11.11 -4.37
C MET A 157 -3.78 -11.62 -5.81
N LYS A 158 -3.87 -10.71 -6.78
CA LYS A 158 -3.35 -10.95 -8.12
C LYS A 158 -1.85 -10.66 -8.06
N ASP A 159 -1.04 -11.67 -8.25
CA ASP A 159 0.40 -11.56 -8.35
C ASP A 159 0.90 -12.12 -9.68
N ALA A 160 1.70 -11.32 -10.39
CA ALA A 160 2.24 -11.65 -11.69
C ALA A 160 3.77 -11.60 -11.65
N TYR A 161 4.40 -12.42 -12.48
CA TYR A 161 5.84 -12.62 -12.56
C TYR A 161 6.26 -12.67 -14.01
N SER A 162 7.12 -11.73 -14.43
CA SER A 162 7.66 -11.69 -15.78
C SER A 162 9.12 -12.09 -15.79
N PHE A 163 9.56 -12.70 -16.89
CA PHE A 163 10.91 -13.22 -17.06
C PHE A 163 11.50 -12.74 -18.39
N HIS A 164 12.75 -12.24 -18.34
CA HIS A 164 13.37 -11.52 -19.41
C HIS A 164 14.84 -11.90 -19.59
N THR A 165 15.37 -11.70 -20.81
CA THR A 165 16.79 -11.94 -21.11
C THR A 165 17.65 -10.68 -21.04
N SER A 166 17.04 -9.49 -20.97
CA SER A 166 17.76 -8.21 -20.86
C SER A 166 17.00 -7.23 -19.96
N GLN A 167 17.74 -6.27 -19.41
CA GLN A 167 17.17 -5.18 -18.61
C GLN A 167 16.23 -4.30 -19.43
N GLU A 168 16.60 -4.00 -20.69
CA GLU A 168 15.76 -3.22 -21.59
C GLU A 168 14.40 -3.88 -21.86
N ASP A 169 14.36 -5.19 -22.05
CA ASP A 169 13.11 -5.93 -22.25
C ASP A 169 12.24 -5.91 -20.98
N LEU A 170 12.86 -6.06 -19.79
CA LEU A 170 12.15 -5.90 -18.52
C LEU A 170 11.55 -4.49 -18.38
N GLU A 171 12.30 -3.44 -18.69
CA GLU A 171 11.84 -2.04 -18.60
C GLU A 171 10.64 -1.79 -19.52
N GLN A 172 10.70 -2.26 -20.76
CA GLN A 172 9.57 -2.15 -21.71
C GLN A 172 8.32 -2.90 -21.20
N TYR A 173 8.51 -4.08 -20.62
CA TYR A 173 7.41 -4.86 -20.08
C TYR A 173 6.85 -4.24 -18.79
N TYR A 174 7.70 -3.67 -17.97
CA TYR A 174 7.34 -2.92 -16.76
C TYR A 174 6.41 -1.75 -17.08
N GLU A 175 6.70 -0.98 -18.13
CA GLU A 175 5.83 0.09 -18.62
C GLU A 175 4.48 -0.43 -19.14
N LYS A 176 4.44 -1.60 -19.80
CA LYS A 176 3.18 -2.25 -20.20
C LYS A 176 2.33 -2.63 -18.97
N CYS A 177 2.97 -3.17 -17.93
CA CYS A 177 2.30 -3.48 -16.67
C CYS A 177 1.80 -2.22 -15.95
N HIS A 178 2.61 -1.14 -15.93
CA HIS A 178 2.22 0.14 -15.37
C HIS A 178 0.95 0.68 -16.03
N ALA A 179 0.92 0.73 -17.36
CA ALA A 179 -0.25 1.16 -18.12
C ALA A 179 -1.47 0.23 -17.94
N ALA A 180 -1.25 -1.08 -17.77
CA ALA A 180 -2.33 -2.02 -17.44
C ALA A 180 -2.95 -1.74 -16.06
N TYR A 181 -2.12 -1.37 -15.07
CA TYR A 181 -2.59 -1.00 -13.73
C TYR A 181 -3.42 0.27 -13.75
N GLU A 182 -3.02 1.30 -14.48
CA GLU A 182 -3.82 2.52 -14.66
C GLU A 182 -5.21 2.20 -15.22
N ARG A 183 -5.29 1.35 -16.26
CA ARG A 183 -6.58 0.91 -16.80
C ARG A 183 -7.40 0.08 -15.81
N ILE A 184 -6.77 -0.74 -14.98
CA ILE A 184 -7.46 -1.50 -13.92
C ILE A 184 -8.11 -0.52 -12.94
N PHE A 185 -7.37 0.48 -12.44
CA PHE A 185 -7.90 1.45 -11.48
C PHE A 185 -9.00 2.32 -12.08
N GLU A 186 -8.86 2.74 -13.33
CA GLU A 186 -9.93 3.43 -14.07
C GLU A 186 -11.19 2.55 -14.16
N ARG A 187 -11.05 1.30 -14.57
CA ARG A 187 -12.17 0.37 -14.76
C ARG A 187 -12.89 0.00 -13.47
N VAL A 188 -12.18 -0.11 -12.34
CA VAL A 188 -12.81 -0.36 -11.04
C VAL A 188 -13.40 0.90 -10.40
N GLY A 189 -13.12 2.08 -10.98
CA GLY A 189 -13.73 3.35 -10.61
C GLY A 189 -12.90 4.22 -9.65
N VAL A 190 -11.59 4.05 -9.60
CA VAL A 190 -10.65 4.91 -8.85
C VAL A 190 -9.53 5.46 -9.74
N PRO A 191 -9.88 6.26 -10.78
CA PRO A 191 -8.90 6.81 -11.72
C PRO A 191 -7.93 7.81 -11.07
N GLU A 192 -8.23 8.30 -9.87
CA GLU A 192 -7.40 9.21 -9.09
C GLU A 192 -6.21 8.54 -8.39
N VAL A 193 -6.07 7.22 -8.51
CA VAL A 193 -4.89 6.49 -8.02
C VAL A 193 -3.65 7.02 -8.71
N VAL A 194 -2.61 7.34 -7.91
CA VAL A 194 -1.34 7.87 -8.42
C VAL A 194 -0.22 6.85 -8.26
N SER A 195 0.63 6.75 -9.28
CA SER A 195 1.87 5.97 -9.19
C SER A 195 2.96 6.81 -8.51
N VAL A 196 3.65 6.22 -7.54
CA VAL A 196 4.74 6.84 -6.80
C VAL A 196 5.97 5.95 -6.79
N LYS A 197 7.16 6.56 -6.90
CA LYS A 197 8.42 5.84 -6.71
C LYS A 197 8.46 5.30 -5.28
N SER A 198 8.83 4.03 -5.11
CA SER A 198 8.88 3.39 -3.80
C SER A 198 10.23 2.72 -3.54
N ASP A 199 10.46 2.37 -2.29
CA ASP A 199 11.54 1.46 -1.90
C ASP A 199 11.12 0.01 -2.17
N SER A 200 12.06 -0.83 -2.63
CA SER A 200 11.76 -2.22 -2.97
C SER A 200 11.71 -3.16 -1.76
N GLY A 201 12.20 -2.73 -0.61
CA GLY A 201 12.12 -3.44 0.67
C GLY A 201 12.58 -4.89 0.60
N MET A 202 11.87 -5.77 1.29
CA MET A 202 12.14 -7.22 1.33
C MET A 202 12.02 -7.92 -0.02
N MET A 203 11.29 -7.34 -0.98
CA MET A 203 11.14 -7.90 -2.33
C MET A 203 12.47 -7.84 -3.10
N GLY A 204 13.24 -6.76 -2.89
CA GLY A 204 14.51 -6.49 -3.55
C GLY A 204 14.34 -5.95 -4.97
N GLY A 205 15.46 -5.68 -5.64
CA GLY A 205 15.49 -5.00 -6.93
C GLY A 205 15.79 -3.51 -6.80
N ASN A 206 15.98 -2.82 -7.92
CA ASN A 206 16.44 -1.43 -7.93
C ASN A 206 15.35 -0.41 -8.22
N ILE A 207 14.24 -0.83 -8.79
CA ILE A 207 13.13 0.05 -9.18
C ILE A 207 11.82 -0.56 -8.73
N SER A 208 11.03 0.24 -8.05
CA SER A 208 9.66 -0.11 -7.67
C SER A 208 8.75 1.10 -7.71
N HIS A 209 7.48 0.85 -7.99
CA HIS A 209 6.40 1.82 -7.88
C HIS A 209 5.23 1.23 -7.12
N GLU A 210 4.65 2.07 -6.28
CA GLU A 210 3.39 1.81 -5.61
C GLU A 210 2.28 2.64 -6.24
N PHE A 211 1.08 2.08 -6.31
CA PHE A 211 -0.11 2.78 -6.75
C PHE A 211 -0.93 3.15 -5.52
N MET A 212 -1.11 4.45 -5.31
CA MET A 212 -1.65 5.02 -4.08
C MET A 212 -2.98 5.71 -4.33
N LEU A 213 -4.02 5.28 -3.62
CA LEU A 213 -5.25 6.07 -3.48
C LEU A 213 -5.00 7.14 -2.42
N LEU A 214 -4.96 8.41 -2.82
CA LEU A 214 -4.74 9.52 -1.89
C LEU A 214 -6.00 9.74 -1.03
N THR A 215 -5.87 9.55 0.26
CA THR A 215 -6.95 9.72 1.24
C THR A 215 -6.39 10.01 2.63
N PRO A 216 -7.04 10.88 3.44
CA PRO A 216 -6.59 11.19 4.79
C PRO A 216 -6.51 9.99 5.73
N VAL A 217 -7.29 8.94 5.46
CA VAL A 217 -7.29 7.71 6.26
C VAL A 217 -6.20 6.72 5.85
N GLY A 218 -5.41 7.05 4.81
CA GLY A 218 -4.28 6.24 4.36
C GLY A 218 -3.21 6.10 5.44
N GLU A 219 -2.49 4.99 5.42
CA GLU A 219 -1.44 4.69 6.40
C GLU A 219 -0.07 5.20 5.95
N ASP A 220 0.17 5.26 4.64
CA ASP A 220 1.46 5.62 4.08
C ASP A 220 1.57 7.12 3.83
N SER A 221 2.78 7.65 4.03
CA SER A 221 3.09 9.05 3.76
C SER A 221 3.64 9.19 2.34
N ILE A 222 2.97 10.01 1.53
CA ILE A 222 3.25 10.19 0.11
C ILE A 222 3.78 11.59 -0.11
N VAL A 223 4.95 11.69 -0.73
CA VAL A 223 5.60 12.94 -1.10
C VAL A 223 5.19 13.31 -2.53
N LEU A 224 4.61 14.48 -2.66
CA LEU A 224 4.12 15.03 -3.93
C LEU A 224 4.77 16.39 -4.18
N CYS A 225 4.89 16.80 -5.45
CA CYS A 225 5.29 18.15 -5.81
C CYS A 225 4.15 18.88 -6.51
N ASP A 226 3.80 20.09 -6.04
CA ASP A 226 2.75 20.91 -6.68
C ASP A 226 3.20 21.55 -8.01
N SER A 227 4.50 21.53 -8.31
CA SER A 227 5.07 22.21 -9.48
C SER A 227 5.52 21.27 -10.60
N CYS A 228 5.62 19.97 -10.33
CA CYS A 228 5.96 18.96 -11.33
C CYS A 228 5.36 17.60 -10.95
N ASP A 229 5.64 16.59 -11.76
CA ASP A 229 5.16 15.21 -11.60
C ASP A 229 5.96 14.35 -10.60
N TYR A 230 6.84 14.94 -9.78
CA TYR A 230 7.58 14.20 -8.77
C TYR A 230 6.63 13.61 -7.72
N ARG A 231 6.72 12.29 -7.55
CA ARG A 231 5.94 11.51 -6.58
C ARG A 231 6.79 10.37 -6.04
N ALA A 232 6.83 10.23 -4.72
CA ALA A 232 7.54 9.13 -4.06
C ALA A 232 6.83 8.76 -2.75
N ASN A 233 7.00 7.53 -2.26
CA ASN A 233 6.69 7.27 -0.87
C ASN A 233 7.77 7.91 0.03
N MET A 234 7.49 8.04 1.33
CA MET A 234 8.41 8.69 2.28
C MET A 234 9.77 8.00 2.35
N GLU A 235 9.78 6.67 2.20
CA GLU A 235 10.95 5.82 2.30
C GLU A 235 11.94 6.06 1.16
N ALA A 236 11.44 6.29 -0.07
CA ALA A 236 12.25 6.52 -1.27
C ALA A 236 12.46 7.99 -1.60
N ALA A 237 11.77 8.91 -0.93
CA ALA A 237 11.86 10.34 -1.25
C ALA A 237 13.24 10.91 -0.89
N GLU A 238 13.91 11.52 -1.86
CA GLU A 238 15.20 12.18 -1.66
C GLU A 238 15.01 13.54 -0.96
N ASN A 239 15.85 13.82 0.05
CA ASN A 239 15.85 15.10 0.75
C ASN A 239 16.95 16.03 0.22
N ILE A 240 16.56 17.24 -0.19
CA ILE A 240 17.50 18.28 -0.62
C ILE A 240 17.60 19.35 0.46
N SER A 241 18.81 19.59 0.95
CA SER A 241 19.08 20.68 1.89
C SER A 241 19.06 22.04 1.19
N ASP A 242 18.42 23.02 1.81
CA ASP A 242 18.26 24.38 1.27
C ASP A 242 19.10 25.44 2.00
N ILE A 243 19.88 25.02 3.00
CA ILE A 243 20.61 25.93 3.86
C ILE A 243 22.07 25.98 3.43
N ALA A 244 22.50 27.16 3.02
CA ALA A 244 23.87 27.42 2.58
C ALA A 244 24.81 27.62 3.79
N ARG A 245 26.12 27.58 3.51
CA ARG A 245 27.18 27.98 4.43
C ARG A 245 27.12 29.47 4.68
N ASP A 246 27.32 29.90 5.93
CA ASP A 246 27.50 31.30 6.27
C ASP A 246 28.85 31.82 5.76
N ALA A 247 28.91 33.12 5.43
CA ALA A 247 30.12 33.74 4.88
C ALA A 247 31.30 33.73 5.86
N GLU A 248 31.01 33.84 7.16
CA GLU A 248 32.01 33.81 8.23
C GLU A 248 31.80 32.60 9.12
N SER A 249 32.90 31.91 9.45
CA SER A 249 32.91 30.78 10.35
C SER A 249 33.41 31.17 11.72
N ALA A 250 32.57 31.02 12.74
CA ALA A 250 32.96 31.28 14.12
C ALA A 250 33.98 30.23 14.61
N ALA A 251 34.76 30.56 15.64
CA ALA A 251 35.63 29.59 16.30
C ALA A 251 34.79 28.51 17.03
N LEU A 252 35.30 27.29 17.05
CA LEU A 252 34.71 26.21 17.85
C LEU A 252 34.88 26.53 19.33
N GLU A 253 33.80 26.67 20.06
CA GLU A 253 33.79 26.98 21.49
C GLU A 253 33.07 25.89 22.27
N LYS A 254 33.71 25.38 23.32
CA LYS A 254 33.11 24.43 24.26
C LYS A 254 32.44 25.19 25.40
N VAL A 255 31.14 24.96 25.59
CA VAL A 255 30.28 25.68 26.53
C VAL A 255 29.70 24.72 27.56
N TYR A 256 29.73 25.12 28.85
CA TYR A 256 29.03 24.39 29.90
C TYR A 256 27.52 24.62 29.82
N THR A 257 26.77 23.54 29.66
CA THR A 257 25.32 23.53 29.41
C THR A 257 24.60 22.59 30.36
N PRO A 258 24.46 22.96 31.65
CA PRO A 258 23.88 22.08 32.66
C PRO A 258 22.41 21.77 32.39
N ASN A 259 22.06 20.48 32.52
CA ASN A 259 20.70 19.95 32.31
C ASN A 259 20.12 20.19 30.89
N VAL A 260 20.97 20.36 29.88
CA VAL A 260 20.59 20.52 28.48
C VAL A 260 20.85 19.20 27.76
N HIS A 261 19.80 18.51 27.26
CA HIS A 261 19.92 17.18 26.68
C HIS A 261 19.29 17.05 25.29
N THR A 262 18.23 17.78 25.04
CA THR A 262 17.52 17.72 23.75
C THR A 262 17.99 18.82 22.79
N ILE A 263 17.79 18.62 21.50
CA ILE A 263 18.10 19.65 20.50
C ILE A 263 17.36 20.95 20.77
N GLU A 264 16.12 20.88 21.23
CA GLU A 264 15.31 22.05 21.60
C GLU A 264 15.94 22.78 22.79
N ASP A 265 16.42 22.05 23.82
CA ASP A 265 17.09 22.65 24.97
C ASP A 265 18.39 23.33 24.55
N VAL A 266 19.19 22.68 23.70
CA VAL A 266 20.45 23.24 23.16
C VAL A 266 20.19 24.53 22.41
N CYS A 267 19.22 24.54 21.49
CA CYS A 267 18.87 25.70 20.70
C CYS A 267 18.32 26.84 21.57
N ASN A 268 17.46 26.52 22.54
CA ASN A 268 16.95 27.51 23.51
C ASN A 268 18.09 28.12 24.35
N PHE A 269 19.05 27.30 24.80
CA PHE A 269 20.21 27.74 25.58
C PHE A 269 21.09 28.71 24.80
N PHE A 270 21.35 28.41 23.51
CA PHE A 270 22.17 29.25 22.64
C PHE A 270 21.39 30.41 21.95
N GLY A 271 20.06 30.40 22.04
CA GLY A 271 19.20 31.38 21.34
C GLY A 271 19.20 31.19 19.82
N ASP A 272 19.23 29.94 19.36
CA ASP A 272 19.34 29.54 17.95
C ASP A 272 18.17 28.68 17.49
N GLU A 273 18.06 28.42 16.18
CA GLU A 273 17.06 27.55 15.58
C GLU A 273 17.60 26.11 15.44
N THR A 274 16.72 25.13 15.52
CA THR A 274 17.08 23.70 15.41
C THR A 274 17.80 23.35 14.10
N LYS A 275 17.52 24.09 13.01
CA LYS A 275 18.22 23.92 11.73
C LYS A 275 19.70 24.31 11.77
N ASN A 276 20.15 25.05 12.79
CA ASN A 276 21.54 25.45 13.02
C ASN A 276 22.23 24.56 14.06
N SER A 277 21.76 23.33 14.22
CA SER A 277 22.39 22.34 15.08
C SER A 277 22.69 21.04 14.33
N CYS A 278 23.65 20.30 14.84
CA CYS A 278 24.02 18.96 14.43
C CYS A 278 23.71 18.01 15.58
N LYS A 279 22.80 17.07 15.38
CA LYS A 279 22.45 16.05 16.35
C LYS A 279 22.97 14.68 15.96
N ALA A 280 23.23 13.84 16.96
CA ALA A 280 23.51 12.43 16.78
C ALA A 280 22.24 11.60 17.00
N VAL A 281 22.00 10.64 16.11
CA VAL A 281 21.02 9.56 16.30
C VAL A 281 21.80 8.26 16.29
N VAL A 282 21.61 7.43 17.30
CA VAL A 282 22.42 6.22 17.49
C VAL A 282 21.55 4.98 17.32
N TYR A 283 22.01 4.08 16.46
CA TYR A 283 21.41 2.77 16.20
C TYR A 283 22.39 1.65 16.53
N GLN A 284 21.87 0.43 16.62
CA GLN A 284 22.67 -0.81 16.64
C GLN A 284 22.21 -1.73 15.50
N GLN A 285 23.16 -2.43 14.88
CA GLN A 285 22.85 -3.48 13.90
C GLN A 285 22.26 -4.69 14.61
N ASN A 286 21.29 -5.36 13.96
CA ASN A 286 20.61 -6.52 14.56
C ASN A 286 21.49 -7.78 14.62
N VAL A 287 22.55 -7.86 13.80
CA VAL A 287 23.39 -9.07 13.66
C VAL A 287 24.48 -9.14 14.72
N ASP A 288 25.13 -8.03 15.02
CA ASP A 288 26.33 -7.99 15.84
C ASP A 288 26.34 -6.87 16.88
N ASP A 289 25.21 -6.19 17.09
CA ASP A 289 25.03 -5.07 18.01
C ASP A 289 26.01 -3.89 17.77
N LYS A 290 26.61 -3.80 16.58
CA LYS A 290 27.54 -2.75 16.20
C LYS A 290 26.84 -1.38 16.22
N TYR A 291 27.48 -0.40 16.86
CA TYR A 291 26.97 0.95 16.96
C TYR A 291 27.05 1.71 15.61
N ILE A 292 25.97 2.37 15.25
CA ILE A 292 25.88 3.29 14.13
C ILE A 292 25.57 4.67 14.70
N VAL A 293 26.51 5.60 14.60
CA VAL A 293 26.34 6.98 15.04
C VAL A 293 26.11 7.85 13.80
N LEU A 294 24.88 8.28 13.60
CA LEU A 294 24.48 9.10 12.47
C LEU A 294 24.31 10.55 12.90
N PHE A 295 25.10 11.45 12.30
CA PHE A 295 24.97 12.89 12.47
C PHE A 295 24.07 13.48 11.39
N ILE A 296 23.09 14.29 11.80
CA ILE A 296 22.07 14.89 10.94
C ILE A 296 21.72 16.29 11.47
N ARG A 297 21.21 17.17 10.61
CA ARG A 297 20.72 18.48 11.00
C ARG A 297 19.59 18.35 12.05
N GLY A 298 19.61 19.22 13.06
CA GLY A 298 18.79 19.05 14.26
C GLY A 298 17.28 19.05 14.05
N ASP A 299 16.78 19.73 13.01
CA ASP A 299 15.34 19.80 12.65
C ASP A 299 14.85 18.60 11.80
N LEU A 300 15.76 17.75 11.30
CA LEU A 300 15.42 16.61 10.43
C LEU A 300 15.30 15.29 11.20
N GLU A 301 14.52 14.38 10.68
CA GLU A 301 14.40 13.01 11.15
C GLU A 301 15.12 12.05 10.23
N VAL A 302 15.67 10.99 10.81
CA VAL A 302 16.31 9.90 10.04
C VAL A 302 15.26 9.07 9.33
N ASN A 303 15.49 8.78 8.06
CA ASN A 303 14.81 7.77 7.29
C ASN A 303 15.51 6.43 7.48
N GLU A 304 14.98 5.59 8.35
CA GLU A 304 15.60 4.30 8.69
C GLU A 304 15.71 3.37 7.48
N THR A 305 14.78 3.45 6.52
CA THR A 305 14.86 2.65 5.29
C THR A 305 16.11 3.02 4.47
N LYS A 306 16.41 4.32 4.32
CA LYS A 306 17.65 4.75 3.64
C LYS A 306 18.89 4.27 4.37
N LEU A 307 18.87 4.33 5.71
CA LEU A 307 19.97 3.85 6.53
C LEU A 307 20.19 2.34 6.37
N VAL A 308 19.12 1.54 6.46
CA VAL A 308 19.15 0.09 6.25
C VAL A 308 19.64 -0.26 4.84
N ASN A 309 19.16 0.42 3.82
CA ASN A 309 19.59 0.20 2.43
C ASN A 309 21.09 0.52 2.23
N PHE A 310 21.59 1.55 2.90
CA PHE A 310 23.01 1.91 2.86
C PHE A 310 23.89 0.88 3.57
N LEU A 311 23.48 0.41 4.73
CA LEU A 311 24.24 -0.56 5.53
C LEU A 311 24.11 -1.99 4.98
N GLY A 312 23.04 -2.32 4.27
CA GLY A 312 22.68 -3.68 3.88
C GLY A 312 22.18 -4.57 5.03
N GLU A 313 21.95 -4.00 6.22
CA GLU A 313 21.60 -4.70 7.45
C GLU A 313 20.52 -3.94 8.23
N GLN A 314 19.66 -4.68 8.93
CA GLN A 314 18.63 -4.11 9.79
C GLN A 314 19.22 -3.48 11.04
N VAL A 315 18.59 -2.39 11.50
CA VAL A 315 19.01 -1.66 12.69
C VAL A 315 17.85 -1.47 13.67
N HIS A 316 18.18 -1.22 14.92
CA HIS A 316 17.24 -0.79 15.96
C HIS A 316 17.81 0.39 16.74
N ALA A 317 16.97 1.11 17.48
CA ALA A 317 17.42 2.21 18.34
C ALA A 317 18.42 1.70 19.38
N ALA A 318 19.59 2.35 19.48
CA ALA A 318 20.65 1.89 20.34
C ALA A 318 20.31 2.03 21.82
N VAL A 319 20.78 1.06 22.61
CA VAL A 319 20.86 1.16 24.06
C VAL A 319 22.25 1.72 24.42
N ILE A 320 22.31 2.98 24.81
CA ILE A 320 23.57 3.62 25.22
C ILE A 320 23.89 3.23 26.65
N THR A 321 24.99 2.50 26.82
CA THR A 321 25.54 2.06 28.13
C THR A 321 26.80 2.82 28.46
N GLU A 322 27.24 2.82 29.73
CA GLU A 322 28.52 3.42 30.15
C GLU A 322 29.73 2.81 29.41
N GLU A 323 29.64 1.54 29.01
CA GLU A 323 30.71 0.79 28.35
C GLU A 323 30.96 1.25 26.90
N CYS A 324 29.96 1.80 26.18
CA CYS A 324 30.12 2.22 24.78
C CYS A 324 30.93 3.50 24.60
N GLY A 325 31.16 4.26 25.66
CA GLY A 325 31.92 5.51 25.64
C GLY A 325 31.13 6.72 25.07
N LEU A 326 29.84 6.56 24.81
CA LEU A 326 28.95 7.62 24.33
C LEU A 326 28.23 8.29 25.51
N ASN A 327 28.21 9.62 25.54
CA ASN A 327 27.46 10.38 26.51
C ASN A 327 26.10 10.80 25.93
N ALA A 328 25.02 10.08 26.25
CA ALA A 328 23.68 10.38 25.79
C ALA A 328 23.29 11.83 26.07
N GLY A 329 22.76 12.53 25.08
CA GLY A 329 22.44 13.94 25.13
C GLY A 329 23.60 14.88 24.77
N TYR A 330 24.85 14.39 24.71
CA TYR A 330 26.07 15.20 24.50
C TYR A 330 26.95 14.68 23.36
N ILE A 331 26.47 13.77 22.52
CA ILE A 331 27.23 13.17 21.42
C ILE A 331 27.42 14.20 20.31
N GLY A 332 28.67 14.42 19.89
CA GLY A 332 29.04 15.33 18.82
C GLY A 332 30.11 14.76 17.89
N PRO A 333 30.27 15.31 16.68
CA PRO A 333 31.15 14.74 15.65
C PRO A 333 32.62 15.03 15.89
N VAL A 334 32.96 16.03 16.70
CA VAL A 334 34.35 16.47 16.95
C VAL A 334 34.98 15.58 17.99
N ASN A 335 36.08 14.91 17.61
CA ASN A 335 36.81 13.99 18.49
C ASN A 335 35.93 12.89 19.13
N LEU A 336 34.92 12.44 18.41
CA LEU A 336 34.06 11.34 18.85
C LEU A 336 34.90 10.10 19.16
N LYS A 337 34.64 9.47 20.30
CA LYS A 337 35.23 8.18 20.69
C LYS A 337 34.09 7.22 21.01
N VAL A 338 34.09 6.08 20.34
CA VAL A 338 33.19 4.98 20.62
C VAL A 338 34.02 3.79 21.01
N ASN A 339 33.70 3.13 22.11
CA ASN A 339 34.38 1.92 22.50
C ASN A 339 33.84 0.73 21.70
N GLY A 340 34.74 -0.04 21.09
CA GLY A 340 34.37 -1.12 20.18
C GLY A 340 34.20 -0.67 18.71
N ASP A 341 33.66 -1.57 17.89
CA ASP A 341 33.41 -1.30 16.49
C ASP A 341 32.17 -0.40 16.31
N ALA A 342 32.36 0.70 15.61
CA ALA A 342 31.25 1.62 15.29
C ALA A 342 31.39 2.16 13.86
N VAL A 343 30.26 2.45 13.24
CA VAL A 343 30.17 3.18 11.98
C VAL A 343 29.69 4.60 12.27
N VAL A 344 30.42 5.59 11.78
CA VAL A 344 30.04 7.00 11.91
C VAL A 344 29.61 7.51 10.54
N LEU A 345 28.39 8.04 10.46
CA LEU A 345 27.74 8.49 9.22
C LEU A 345 27.32 9.94 9.32
N TYR A 346 27.30 10.62 8.18
CA TYR A 346 26.89 12.03 8.10
C TYR A 346 25.83 12.22 7.02
N ASP A 347 24.76 12.90 7.40
CA ASP A 347 23.69 13.25 6.47
C ASP A 347 24.07 14.44 5.58
N LYS A 348 23.66 14.43 4.31
CA LYS A 348 23.87 15.51 3.33
C LYS A 348 23.42 16.88 3.81
N SER A 349 22.48 16.96 4.76
CA SER A 349 22.04 18.23 5.33
C SER A 349 23.12 18.99 6.13
N LEU A 350 24.21 18.31 6.46
CA LEU A 350 25.39 18.89 7.14
C LEU A 350 26.52 19.29 6.19
N GLU A 351 26.45 18.89 4.92
CA GLU A 351 27.52 19.13 3.94
C GLU A 351 27.78 20.62 3.77
N GLY A 352 29.05 21.03 3.97
CA GLY A 352 29.47 22.42 3.86
C GLY A 352 28.91 23.39 4.92
N ARG A 353 28.21 22.89 5.95
CA ARG A 353 27.60 23.73 6.99
C ARG A 353 28.63 24.19 8.01
N ASN A 354 28.41 25.41 8.55
CA ASN A 354 29.19 26.00 9.61
C ASN A 354 28.29 26.68 10.66
N ASN A 355 28.90 27.16 11.74
CA ASN A 355 28.26 27.84 12.86
C ASN A 355 27.18 26.99 13.56
N LEU A 356 27.31 25.65 13.50
CA LEU A 356 26.36 24.75 14.14
C LEU A 356 26.64 24.58 15.64
N SER A 357 25.62 24.28 16.42
CA SER A 357 25.75 23.73 17.76
C SER A 357 25.71 22.20 17.72
N CYS A 358 26.46 21.53 18.60
CA CYS A 358 26.45 20.06 18.72
C CYS A 358 26.92 19.61 20.11
N GLY A 359 26.79 18.32 20.44
CA GLY A 359 27.38 17.74 21.64
C GLY A 359 28.92 17.85 21.68
N ALA A 360 29.51 17.92 22.86
CA ALA A 360 30.95 18.00 23.04
C ALA A 360 31.58 16.69 23.52
N ASN A 361 30.86 15.58 23.47
CA ASN A 361 31.26 14.23 23.95
C ASN A 361 31.62 14.19 25.43
N GLU A 362 31.18 15.18 26.19
CA GLU A 362 31.39 15.32 27.64
C GLU A 362 30.08 15.73 28.29
N ALA A 363 29.73 15.12 29.43
CA ALA A 363 28.50 15.44 30.16
C ALA A 363 28.42 16.94 30.45
N GLU A 364 27.23 17.51 30.30
CA GLU A 364 26.92 18.92 30.51
C GLU A 364 27.73 19.91 29.66
N HIS A 365 28.23 19.45 28.48
CA HIS A 365 28.93 20.34 27.54
C HIS A 365 28.47 20.18 26.11
N HIS A 366 28.33 21.33 25.41
CA HIS A 366 28.09 21.40 23.98
C HIS A 366 29.12 22.30 23.30
N TYR A 367 29.36 22.07 22.02
CA TYR A 367 30.08 23.00 21.15
C TYR A 367 29.14 23.99 20.49
N LYS A 368 29.64 25.23 20.31
CA LYS A 368 29.09 26.26 19.44
C LYS A 368 30.11 26.59 18.35
N GLY A 369 29.67 26.97 17.17
CA GLY A 369 30.55 27.36 16.07
C GLY A 369 31.21 26.17 15.35
N LEU A 370 30.57 24.97 15.38
CA LEU A 370 31.03 23.82 14.60
C LEU A 370 31.01 24.16 13.10
N ASP A 371 32.12 23.88 12.46
CA ASP A 371 32.30 23.98 11.00
C ASP A 371 32.65 22.60 10.47
N MET A 372 31.76 22.03 9.65
CA MET A 372 31.91 20.65 9.17
C MET A 372 33.16 20.45 8.31
N GLU A 373 33.55 21.45 7.51
CA GLU A 373 34.78 21.35 6.70
C GLU A 373 36.05 21.46 7.53
N ARG A 374 36.06 22.33 8.54
CA ARG A 374 37.21 22.56 9.41
C ARG A 374 37.40 21.47 10.47
N ASP A 375 36.28 21.13 11.15
CA ASP A 375 36.32 20.32 12.37
C ASP A 375 36.08 18.83 12.12
N VAL A 376 35.47 18.48 10.93
CA VAL A 376 35.16 17.10 10.51
C VAL A 376 35.54 16.89 9.04
N PRO A 377 36.83 17.11 8.67
CA PRO A 377 37.26 17.18 7.27
C PRO A 377 37.15 15.86 6.48
N ASN A 378 36.97 14.74 7.16
CA ASN A 378 36.89 13.42 6.53
C ASN A 378 35.44 12.88 6.50
N ALA A 379 34.43 13.73 6.68
CA ALA A 379 33.04 13.33 6.62
C ALA A 379 32.63 12.98 5.19
N GLU A 380 32.02 11.79 5.03
CA GLU A 380 31.36 11.38 3.78
C GLU A 380 29.86 11.53 3.97
N TYR A 381 29.21 12.27 3.06
CA TYR A 381 27.81 12.67 3.21
C TYR A 381 26.89 11.84 2.33
N HIS A 382 25.83 11.30 2.94
CA HIS A 382 24.79 10.55 2.26
C HIS A 382 23.40 11.08 2.66
N ASP A 383 22.39 10.82 1.84
CA ASP A 383 21.01 11.21 2.13
C ASP A 383 20.34 10.18 3.06
N PHE A 384 20.25 10.52 4.34
CA PHE A 384 19.54 9.73 5.36
C PHE A 384 18.30 10.44 5.91
N ALA A 385 18.03 11.68 5.52
CA ALA A 385 16.93 12.45 6.06
C ALA A 385 15.59 12.10 5.43
N LYS A 386 14.51 12.20 6.22
CA LYS A 386 13.15 12.30 5.70
C LYS A 386 12.93 13.68 5.10
N ILE A 387 12.33 13.74 3.93
CA ILE A 387 11.90 15.01 3.33
C ILE A 387 10.76 15.63 4.15
N GLN A 388 10.72 16.94 4.23
CA GLN A 388 9.72 17.69 5.00
C GLN A 388 8.71 18.39 4.08
N GLU A 389 7.53 18.67 4.63
CA GLU A 389 6.52 19.56 4.01
C GLU A 389 7.14 20.93 3.67
N GLY A 390 6.89 21.43 2.46
CA GLY A 390 7.49 22.68 1.97
C GLY A 390 8.97 22.58 1.58
N GLY A 391 9.56 21.38 1.62
CA GLY A 391 10.94 21.11 1.20
C GLY A 391 11.17 21.31 -0.29
N ILE A 392 12.44 21.18 -0.70
CA ILE A 392 12.87 21.30 -2.09
C ILE A 392 12.54 20.01 -2.83
N CYS A 393 11.82 20.13 -3.94
CA CYS A 393 11.56 19.00 -4.83
C CYS A 393 12.86 18.55 -5.53
N PRO A 394 13.25 17.27 -5.43
CA PRO A 394 14.47 16.77 -6.06
C PRO A 394 14.46 16.87 -7.59
N LYS A 395 13.27 16.86 -8.22
CA LYS A 395 13.13 16.92 -9.67
C LYS A 395 13.18 18.32 -10.24
N CYS A 396 12.44 19.27 -9.66
CA CYS A 396 12.31 20.62 -10.22
C CYS A 396 13.03 21.72 -9.42
N GLY A 397 13.60 21.41 -8.25
CA GLY A 397 14.36 22.34 -7.41
C GLY A 397 13.52 23.40 -6.69
N LYS A 398 12.19 23.34 -6.76
CA LYS A 398 11.30 24.32 -6.12
C LYS A 398 10.88 23.85 -4.72
N LYS A 399 10.63 24.80 -3.81
CA LYS A 399 10.07 24.55 -2.47
C LYS A 399 8.57 24.32 -2.52
N THR A 400 8.15 23.19 -3.11
CA THR A 400 6.74 22.87 -3.38
C THR A 400 6.39 21.43 -3.03
N VAL A 401 7.18 20.81 -2.14
CA VAL A 401 6.89 19.49 -1.63
C VAL A 401 5.67 19.53 -0.71
N LYS A 402 4.76 18.59 -0.93
CA LYS A 402 3.62 18.29 -0.06
C LYS A 402 3.66 16.86 0.41
N ILE A 403 3.22 16.63 1.64
CA ILE A 403 3.07 15.31 2.22
C ILE A 403 1.58 15.00 2.33
N SER A 404 1.16 13.93 1.67
CA SER A 404 -0.21 13.42 1.71
C SER A 404 -0.24 12.05 2.37
N ARG A 405 -1.44 11.54 2.61
CA ARG A 405 -1.66 10.16 3.06
C ARG A 405 -2.27 9.35 1.94
N GLY A 406 -1.95 8.05 1.89
CA GLY A 406 -2.47 7.16 0.86
C GLY A 406 -2.66 5.72 1.33
N ILE A 407 -3.50 4.99 0.58
CA ILE A 407 -3.65 3.55 0.69
C ILE A 407 -2.98 2.93 -0.53
N GLU A 408 -2.01 2.04 -0.32
CA GLU A 408 -1.40 1.25 -1.37
C GLU A 408 -2.43 0.25 -1.95
N VAL A 409 -2.78 0.40 -3.22
CA VAL A 409 -3.74 -0.47 -3.92
C VAL A 409 -3.08 -1.43 -4.91
N GLY A 410 -1.80 -1.24 -5.19
CA GLY A 410 -0.98 -2.12 -6.02
C GLY A 410 0.48 -1.73 -6.00
N ASN A 411 1.34 -2.66 -6.40
CA ASN A 411 2.78 -2.41 -6.53
C ASN A 411 3.38 -3.19 -7.70
N ILE A 412 4.49 -2.69 -8.21
CA ILE A 412 5.27 -3.30 -9.28
C ILE A 412 6.77 -3.15 -8.99
N PHE A 413 7.55 -4.20 -9.28
CA PHE A 413 8.97 -4.28 -8.97
C PHE A 413 9.79 -4.81 -10.13
N GLN A 414 10.98 -4.23 -10.35
CA GLN A 414 12.05 -4.84 -11.13
C GLN A 414 12.97 -5.61 -10.17
N LEU A 415 12.77 -6.93 -10.04
CA LEU A 415 13.47 -7.76 -9.07
C LEU A 415 14.91 -8.10 -9.47
N GLY A 416 15.27 -7.89 -10.73
CA GLY A 416 16.58 -8.29 -11.25
C GLY A 416 16.75 -9.82 -11.26
N THR A 417 17.92 -10.28 -10.81
CA THR A 417 18.26 -11.71 -10.77
C THR A 417 18.16 -12.32 -9.34
N LYS A 418 17.59 -11.60 -8.37
CA LYS A 418 17.60 -12.03 -6.96
C LYS A 418 17.12 -13.48 -6.78
N TYR A 419 15.94 -13.81 -7.30
CA TYR A 419 15.34 -15.13 -7.15
C TYR A 419 15.86 -16.13 -8.19
N THR A 420 15.99 -15.72 -9.44
CA THR A 420 16.45 -16.60 -10.49
C THR A 420 17.87 -17.08 -10.27
N LYS A 421 18.76 -16.23 -9.74
CA LYS A 421 20.15 -16.58 -9.40
C LYS A 421 20.21 -17.51 -8.19
N SER A 422 19.54 -17.18 -7.09
CA SER A 422 19.56 -17.97 -5.86
C SER A 422 18.96 -19.38 -6.06
N MET A 423 17.94 -19.50 -6.93
CA MET A 423 17.29 -20.77 -7.27
C MET A 423 17.88 -21.45 -8.51
N ASN A 424 19.07 -21.05 -8.98
CA ASN A 424 19.80 -21.65 -10.10
C ASN A 424 18.99 -21.74 -11.40
N MET A 425 18.11 -20.76 -11.68
CA MET A 425 17.40 -20.70 -12.95
C MET A 425 18.31 -20.11 -14.02
N THR A 426 18.57 -20.89 -15.10
CA THR A 426 19.40 -20.48 -16.22
C THR A 426 18.75 -20.79 -17.56
N TYR A 427 19.18 -20.08 -18.60
CA TYR A 427 18.83 -20.36 -19.98
C TYR A 427 20.08 -20.28 -20.87
N VAL A 428 20.03 -20.95 -22.02
CA VAL A 428 21.09 -20.87 -23.03
C VAL A 428 20.74 -19.75 -24.01
N ASP A 429 21.64 -18.80 -24.19
CA ASP A 429 21.49 -17.68 -25.14
C ASP A 429 21.76 -18.11 -26.60
N ALA A 430 21.66 -17.16 -27.55
CA ALA A 430 21.89 -17.41 -28.96
C ALA A 430 23.34 -17.82 -29.30
N ASN A 431 24.28 -17.57 -28.41
CA ASN A 431 25.71 -17.90 -28.58
C ASN A 431 26.07 -19.25 -27.91
N GLY A 432 25.10 -19.90 -27.25
CA GLY A 432 25.32 -21.12 -26.48
C GLY A 432 25.84 -20.89 -25.07
N GLU A 433 25.82 -19.67 -24.56
CA GLU A 433 26.24 -19.32 -23.20
C GLU A 433 25.09 -19.46 -22.21
N SER A 434 25.40 -19.95 -21.01
CA SER A 434 24.44 -20.01 -19.90
C SER A 434 24.29 -18.64 -19.24
N LYS A 435 23.06 -18.13 -19.15
CA LYS A 435 22.69 -16.84 -18.58
C LYS A 435 21.60 -17.01 -17.51
N THR A 436 21.53 -16.06 -16.58
CA THR A 436 20.46 -15.98 -15.58
C THR A 436 19.39 -15.00 -16.06
N PRO A 437 18.10 -15.37 -16.10
CA PRO A 437 17.05 -14.45 -16.53
C PRO A 437 16.75 -13.40 -15.48
N ILE A 438 16.27 -12.25 -15.95
CA ILE A 438 15.86 -11.10 -15.13
C ILE A 438 14.35 -11.19 -14.87
N MET A 439 13.90 -10.82 -13.68
CA MET A 439 12.53 -11.01 -13.21
C MET A 439 11.90 -9.69 -12.80
N GLY A 440 10.61 -9.53 -13.11
CA GLY A 440 9.71 -8.52 -12.54
C GLY A 440 8.57 -9.16 -11.77
N CYS A 441 7.98 -8.44 -10.79
CA CYS A 441 6.74 -8.87 -10.13
C CYS A 441 5.75 -7.72 -9.97
N TYR A 442 4.45 -8.04 -9.95
CA TYR A 442 3.37 -7.08 -10.08
C TYR A 442 2.16 -7.53 -9.24
N GLY A 443 1.87 -6.86 -8.13
CA GLY A 443 0.87 -7.26 -7.13
C GLY A 443 -0.31 -6.31 -6.98
N ILE A 444 -1.53 -6.83 -6.83
CA ILE A 444 -2.75 -6.11 -6.43
C ILE A 444 -3.52 -6.93 -5.41
N GLY A 445 -3.71 -6.39 -4.22
CA GLY A 445 -4.57 -6.99 -3.19
C GLY A 445 -6.05 -6.74 -3.49
N VAL A 446 -6.79 -7.79 -3.87
CA VAL A 446 -8.18 -7.65 -4.38
C VAL A 446 -9.14 -7.13 -3.32
N GLY A 447 -9.04 -7.63 -2.09
CA GLY A 447 -9.88 -7.17 -0.97
C GLY A 447 -9.58 -5.72 -0.57
N ARG A 448 -8.31 -5.35 -0.53
CA ARG A 448 -7.87 -3.97 -0.27
C ARG A 448 -8.37 -3.03 -1.36
N LEU A 449 -8.30 -3.42 -2.63
CA LEU A 449 -8.83 -2.60 -3.73
C LEU A 449 -10.33 -2.40 -3.61
N ALA A 450 -11.11 -3.45 -3.27
CA ALA A 450 -12.55 -3.31 -3.04
C ALA A 450 -12.87 -2.34 -1.87
N ALA A 451 -12.10 -2.43 -0.76
CA ALA A 451 -12.24 -1.52 0.37
C ALA A 451 -11.86 -0.08 0.01
N SER A 452 -10.82 0.10 -0.80
CA SER A 452 -10.36 1.41 -1.28
C SER A 452 -11.39 2.08 -2.19
N VAL A 453 -12.05 1.32 -3.08
CA VAL A 453 -13.19 1.83 -3.86
C VAL A 453 -14.35 2.25 -2.95
N CYS A 454 -14.66 1.46 -1.92
CA CYS A 454 -15.67 1.82 -0.93
C CYS A 454 -15.29 3.10 -0.16
N GLU A 455 -14.01 3.27 0.19
CA GLU A 455 -13.51 4.47 0.89
C GLU A 455 -13.58 5.72 0.01
N ALA A 456 -13.30 5.59 -1.29
CA ALA A 456 -13.40 6.68 -2.25
C ALA A 456 -14.85 7.05 -2.60
N HIS A 457 -15.74 6.05 -2.61
CA HIS A 457 -17.12 6.20 -3.10
C HIS A 457 -18.15 5.78 -2.04
N HIS A 458 -18.43 6.68 -1.11
CA HIS A 458 -19.49 6.52 -0.12
C HIS A 458 -20.10 7.86 0.28
N ASP A 459 -21.27 7.79 0.92
CA ASP A 459 -21.87 8.89 1.67
C ASP A 459 -22.24 8.41 3.10
N GLU A 460 -22.88 9.25 3.88
CA GLU A 460 -23.33 8.92 5.24
C GLU A 460 -24.27 7.69 5.33
N TYR A 461 -24.89 7.30 4.21
CA TYR A 461 -25.86 6.19 4.14
C TYR A 461 -25.22 4.86 3.74
N GLY A 462 -24.11 4.88 3.00
CA GLY A 462 -23.45 3.65 2.56
C GLY A 462 -22.57 3.84 1.32
N PRO A 463 -22.13 2.75 0.68
CA PRO A 463 -21.24 2.81 -0.48
C PRO A 463 -22.02 3.25 -1.73
N ILE A 464 -21.30 3.82 -2.69
CA ILE A 464 -21.76 4.16 -4.03
C ILE A 464 -20.92 3.37 -5.03
N TRP A 465 -21.28 2.11 -5.24
CA TRP A 465 -20.45 1.23 -6.08
C TRP A 465 -20.43 1.67 -7.54
N PRO A 466 -19.25 1.80 -8.16
CA PRO A 466 -19.13 1.94 -9.61
C PRO A 466 -19.84 0.80 -10.35
N LYS A 467 -20.52 1.09 -11.46
CA LYS A 467 -21.30 0.12 -12.21
C LYS A 467 -20.52 -1.15 -12.58
N ALA A 468 -19.25 -0.99 -12.93
CA ALA A 468 -18.38 -2.10 -13.37
C ALA A 468 -18.19 -3.19 -12.30
N ILE A 469 -18.18 -2.82 -11.01
CA ILE A 469 -17.92 -3.75 -9.90
C ILE A 469 -19.09 -3.92 -8.94
N ALA A 470 -20.17 -3.16 -9.10
CA ALA A 470 -21.34 -3.25 -8.23
C ALA A 470 -21.85 -4.69 -8.09
N PRO A 471 -22.27 -5.13 -6.89
CA PRO A 471 -22.65 -6.51 -6.66
C PRO A 471 -23.89 -6.94 -7.44
N TRP A 472 -24.77 -6.00 -7.79
CA TRP A 472 -25.88 -6.10 -8.73
C TRP A 472 -26.02 -4.80 -9.50
N GLN A 473 -26.63 -4.85 -10.68
CA GLN A 473 -26.88 -3.65 -11.48
C GLN A 473 -28.15 -2.92 -11.02
N VAL A 474 -29.15 -3.68 -10.58
CA VAL A 474 -30.47 -3.16 -10.20
C VAL A 474 -30.88 -3.64 -8.82
N HIS A 475 -31.40 -2.73 -7.99
CA HIS A 475 -32.11 -3.01 -6.75
C HIS A 475 -33.61 -2.76 -6.98
N LEU A 476 -34.39 -3.82 -7.10
CA LEU A 476 -35.85 -3.74 -7.22
C LEU A 476 -36.48 -3.73 -5.82
N CYS A 477 -37.16 -2.66 -5.46
CA CYS A 477 -37.82 -2.46 -4.18
C CYS A 477 -39.34 -2.54 -4.32
N ALA A 478 -40.00 -3.57 -3.76
CA ALA A 478 -41.46 -3.68 -3.70
C ALA A 478 -41.98 -3.09 -2.38
N VAL A 479 -42.30 -1.81 -2.39
CA VAL A 479 -42.86 -1.11 -1.21
C VAL A 479 -44.29 -1.54 -1.00
N ARG A 480 -44.66 -2.08 0.18
CA ARG A 480 -45.95 -2.71 0.45
C ARG A 480 -46.16 -3.96 -0.39
N VAL A 481 -45.22 -4.92 -0.28
CA VAL A 481 -45.31 -6.23 -0.99
C VAL A 481 -46.56 -7.06 -0.59
N ASP A 482 -47.25 -6.67 0.45
CA ASP A 482 -48.55 -7.18 0.89
C ASP A 482 -49.69 -6.74 -0.06
N ASP A 483 -49.52 -5.69 -0.85
CA ASP A 483 -50.42 -5.30 -1.96
C ASP A 483 -50.25 -6.24 -3.14
N GLU A 484 -51.35 -6.88 -3.61
CA GLU A 484 -51.30 -7.91 -4.65
C GLU A 484 -50.83 -7.35 -5.99
N GLU A 485 -51.22 -6.12 -6.36
CA GLU A 485 -50.82 -5.48 -7.62
C GLU A 485 -49.33 -5.17 -7.62
N VAL A 486 -48.80 -4.61 -6.51
CA VAL A 486 -47.37 -4.36 -6.32
C VAL A 486 -46.59 -5.65 -6.44
N ARG A 487 -47.02 -6.69 -5.72
CA ARG A 487 -46.34 -7.99 -5.75
C ARG A 487 -46.31 -8.61 -7.12
N ALA A 488 -47.48 -8.67 -7.79
CA ALA A 488 -47.62 -9.29 -9.11
C ALA A 488 -46.74 -8.59 -10.16
N TYR A 489 -46.72 -7.26 -10.14
CA TYR A 489 -45.87 -6.49 -11.06
C TYR A 489 -44.39 -6.64 -10.74
N ALA A 490 -43.98 -6.52 -9.49
CA ALA A 490 -42.57 -6.65 -9.07
C ALA A 490 -42.03 -8.06 -9.33
N ASP A 491 -42.80 -9.12 -9.06
CA ASP A 491 -42.43 -10.52 -9.35
C ASP A 491 -42.25 -10.73 -10.88
N LYS A 492 -43.13 -10.14 -11.71
CA LYS A 492 -42.99 -10.17 -13.17
C LYS A 492 -41.73 -9.42 -13.61
N LEU A 493 -41.56 -8.18 -13.18
CA LEU A 493 -40.41 -7.35 -13.54
C LEU A 493 -39.09 -8.00 -13.12
N TYR A 494 -39.04 -8.63 -11.93
CA TYR A 494 -37.88 -9.39 -11.46
C TYR A 494 -37.48 -10.50 -12.43
N LYS A 495 -38.47 -11.27 -12.94
CA LYS A 495 -38.23 -12.32 -13.93
C LYS A 495 -37.79 -11.77 -15.28
N ASP A 496 -38.41 -10.69 -15.71
CA ASP A 496 -38.08 -10.04 -16.99
C ASP A 496 -36.65 -9.48 -16.98
N LEU A 497 -36.22 -8.86 -15.87
CA LEU A 497 -34.85 -8.40 -15.68
C LEU A 497 -33.86 -9.59 -15.72
N GLN A 498 -34.15 -10.69 -15.01
CA GLN A 498 -33.29 -11.86 -15.02
C GLN A 498 -33.19 -12.52 -16.42
N ASN A 499 -34.31 -12.63 -17.13
CA ASN A 499 -34.35 -13.17 -18.50
C ASN A 499 -33.55 -12.30 -19.49
N ALA A 500 -33.49 -11.00 -19.24
CA ALA A 500 -32.67 -10.05 -20.01
C ALA A 500 -31.17 -10.07 -19.62
N GLY A 501 -30.74 -10.95 -18.68
CA GLY A 501 -29.37 -11.04 -18.21
C GLY A 501 -28.94 -9.93 -17.24
N ILE A 502 -29.90 -9.11 -16.76
CA ILE A 502 -29.62 -8.02 -15.82
C ILE A 502 -29.47 -8.59 -14.40
N GLU A 503 -28.38 -8.22 -13.76
CA GLU A 503 -28.10 -8.62 -12.39
C GLU A 503 -28.98 -7.83 -11.41
N VAL A 504 -30.02 -8.46 -10.89
CA VAL A 504 -31.01 -7.82 -10.01
C VAL A 504 -31.07 -8.46 -8.63
N ILE A 505 -31.09 -7.61 -7.59
CA ILE A 505 -31.52 -7.98 -6.24
C ILE A 505 -32.92 -7.41 -6.02
N TYR A 506 -33.81 -8.25 -5.50
CA TYR A 506 -35.22 -7.92 -5.28
C TYR A 506 -35.51 -7.90 -3.79
N ASP A 507 -35.87 -6.72 -3.26
CA ASP A 507 -36.37 -6.58 -1.89
C ASP A 507 -37.87 -6.86 -1.87
N ASP A 508 -38.17 -8.11 -1.53
CA ASP A 508 -39.50 -8.69 -1.42
C ASP A 508 -39.99 -8.83 0.01
N ARG A 509 -39.32 -8.16 0.96
CA ARG A 509 -39.63 -8.24 2.39
C ARG A 509 -40.81 -7.35 2.76
N SER A 510 -41.65 -7.83 3.70
CA SER A 510 -42.71 -7.02 4.29
C SER A 510 -42.17 -6.10 5.39
N VAL A 511 -41.43 -5.06 5.01
CA VAL A 511 -40.84 -4.07 5.92
C VAL A 511 -41.28 -2.65 5.57
N ARG A 512 -41.08 -1.69 6.50
CA ARG A 512 -41.36 -0.28 6.24
C ARG A 512 -40.43 0.26 5.16
N ALA A 513 -40.94 1.14 4.30
CA ALA A 513 -40.16 1.75 3.22
C ALA A 513 -38.83 2.37 3.69
N GLY A 514 -38.82 3.01 4.86
CA GLY A 514 -37.59 3.58 5.44
C GLY A 514 -36.50 2.54 5.74
N VAL A 515 -36.88 1.36 6.22
CA VAL A 515 -35.94 0.24 6.45
C VAL A 515 -35.44 -0.30 5.10
N MET A 516 -36.35 -0.51 4.14
CA MET A 516 -36.01 -0.98 2.80
C MET A 516 -35.00 -0.07 2.10
N PHE A 517 -35.20 1.26 2.18
CA PHE A 517 -34.30 2.23 1.56
C PHE A 517 -32.95 2.36 2.28
N ALA A 518 -32.95 2.29 3.62
CA ALA A 518 -31.71 2.29 4.38
C ALA A 518 -30.84 1.06 4.04
N ASP A 519 -31.44 -0.13 3.94
CA ASP A 519 -30.75 -1.35 3.54
C ASP A 519 -30.26 -1.27 2.07
N ALA A 520 -31.06 -0.63 1.19
CA ALA A 520 -30.68 -0.42 -0.19
C ALA A 520 -29.48 0.54 -0.32
N ASP A 521 -29.42 1.58 0.50
CA ASP A 521 -28.27 2.49 0.54
C ASP A 521 -27.01 1.78 1.07
N LEU A 522 -27.13 0.92 2.09
CA LEU A 522 -26.02 0.09 2.59
C LEU A 522 -25.53 -0.95 1.57
N LEU A 523 -26.39 -1.43 0.67
CA LEU A 523 -25.97 -2.31 -0.43
C LEU A 523 -25.37 -1.53 -1.62
N GLY A 524 -25.58 -0.22 -1.71
CA GLY A 524 -24.89 0.68 -2.63
C GLY A 524 -25.07 0.38 -4.12
N ILE A 525 -26.19 -0.24 -4.51
CA ILE A 525 -26.43 -0.68 -5.90
C ILE A 525 -26.76 0.50 -6.79
N PRO A 526 -26.12 0.63 -7.97
CA PRO A 526 -26.19 1.84 -8.80
C PRO A 526 -27.58 2.29 -9.18
N LEU A 527 -28.47 1.37 -9.55
CA LEU A 527 -29.82 1.70 -10.00
C LEU A 527 -30.87 1.07 -9.08
N ARG A 528 -31.84 1.88 -8.62
CA ARG A 528 -32.96 1.45 -7.80
C ARG A 528 -34.26 1.64 -8.57
N ILE A 529 -35.09 0.59 -8.64
CA ILE A 529 -36.45 0.62 -9.18
C ILE A 529 -37.40 0.44 -8.01
N ILE A 530 -38.33 1.38 -7.84
CA ILE A 530 -39.28 1.39 -6.73
C ILE A 530 -40.70 1.17 -7.28
N VAL A 531 -41.29 0.04 -6.91
CA VAL A 531 -42.70 -0.30 -7.16
C VAL A 531 -43.47 -0.05 -5.89
N SER A 532 -44.48 0.81 -5.92
CA SER A 532 -45.30 1.15 -4.77
C SER A 532 -46.77 1.32 -5.15
N PRO A 533 -47.74 1.19 -4.22
CA PRO A 533 -49.13 1.40 -4.53
C PRO A 533 -49.44 2.77 -5.15
N LYS A 534 -48.70 3.80 -4.70
CA LYS A 534 -48.84 5.17 -5.27
C LYS A 534 -48.41 5.21 -6.73
N ASN A 535 -47.25 4.64 -7.05
CA ASN A 535 -46.71 4.63 -8.40
C ASN A 535 -47.54 3.75 -9.35
N MET A 536 -48.00 2.58 -8.85
CA MET A 536 -48.88 1.69 -9.62
C MET A 536 -50.18 2.38 -10.07
N LYS A 537 -50.81 3.15 -9.16
CA LYS A 537 -52.01 3.94 -9.49
C LYS A 537 -51.77 5.00 -10.58
N GLN A 538 -50.55 5.44 -10.75
CA GLN A 538 -50.11 6.39 -11.78
C GLN A 538 -49.64 5.69 -13.06
N GLY A 539 -49.59 4.37 -13.08
CA GLY A 539 -49.08 3.59 -14.21
C GLY A 539 -47.57 3.68 -14.42
N VAL A 540 -46.80 3.97 -13.36
CA VAL A 540 -45.35 4.18 -13.44
C VAL A 540 -44.57 3.40 -12.35
N VAL A 541 -43.25 3.27 -12.53
CA VAL A 541 -42.30 3.00 -11.48
C VAL A 541 -41.42 4.23 -11.26
N GLU A 542 -40.87 4.39 -10.05
CA GLU A 542 -39.84 5.38 -9.81
C GLU A 542 -38.45 4.71 -9.99
N VAL A 543 -37.56 5.39 -10.71
CA VAL A 543 -36.17 4.95 -10.93
C VAL A 543 -35.25 6.02 -10.40
N ALA A 544 -34.29 5.60 -9.57
CA ALA A 544 -33.29 6.50 -8.97
C ALA A 544 -31.91 5.86 -8.97
N SER A 545 -30.87 6.68 -9.17
CA SER A 545 -29.47 6.24 -8.98
C SER A 545 -29.03 6.37 -7.52
N ARG A 546 -28.08 5.54 -7.12
CA ARG A 546 -27.51 5.57 -5.76
C ARG A 546 -26.75 6.86 -5.47
N ASP A 547 -26.11 7.43 -6.46
CA ASP A 547 -25.40 8.73 -6.40
C ASP A 547 -26.31 9.96 -6.42
N LYS A 548 -27.64 9.75 -6.49
CA LYS A 548 -28.67 10.78 -6.49
C LYS A 548 -28.66 11.70 -7.73
N THR A 549 -27.92 11.35 -8.79
CA THR A 549 -27.87 12.13 -10.04
C THR A 549 -29.07 11.89 -10.93
N LEU A 550 -29.75 10.75 -10.78
CA LEU A 550 -30.93 10.36 -11.51
C LEU A 550 -32.13 10.17 -10.56
N LYS A 551 -33.25 10.80 -10.90
CA LYS A 551 -34.56 10.48 -10.33
C LYS A 551 -35.63 10.74 -11.39
N THR A 552 -36.32 9.67 -11.82
CA THR A 552 -37.31 9.74 -12.89
C THR A 552 -38.44 8.76 -12.62
N GLN A 553 -39.53 8.90 -13.40
CA GLN A 553 -40.64 7.95 -13.46
C GLN A 553 -40.72 7.36 -14.84
N ILE A 554 -40.89 6.05 -14.93
CA ILE A 554 -40.97 5.31 -16.18
C ILE A 554 -42.33 4.59 -16.24
N PRO A 555 -43.10 4.68 -17.37
CA PRO A 555 -44.33 3.91 -17.55
C PRO A 555 -44.09 2.41 -17.36
N LEU A 556 -45.03 1.72 -16.72
CA LEU A 556 -44.92 0.29 -16.41
C LEU A 556 -44.57 -0.59 -17.62
N GLU A 557 -45.12 -0.24 -18.80
CA GLU A 557 -44.91 -0.95 -20.06
C GLU A 557 -43.52 -0.73 -20.67
N ASN A 558 -42.86 0.40 -20.36
CA ASN A 558 -41.61 0.79 -20.99
C ASN A 558 -40.38 0.47 -20.13
N VAL A 559 -40.57 -0.01 -18.89
CA VAL A 559 -39.46 -0.17 -17.91
C VAL A 559 -38.30 -0.99 -18.48
N MET A 560 -38.58 -2.11 -19.14
CA MET A 560 -37.54 -2.99 -19.67
C MET A 560 -36.72 -2.38 -20.83
N GLU A 561 -37.29 -1.41 -21.52
CA GLU A 561 -36.59 -0.70 -22.60
C GLU A 561 -35.82 0.50 -22.07
N GLU A 562 -36.48 1.33 -21.27
CA GLU A 562 -35.89 2.59 -20.80
C GLU A 562 -34.77 2.42 -19.78
N ILE A 563 -34.81 1.38 -18.91
CA ILE A 563 -33.74 1.19 -17.93
C ILE A 563 -32.38 0.85 -18.57
N LYS A 564 -32.34 0.31 -19.79
CA LYS A 564 -31.10 -0.04 -20.48
C LYS A 564 -30.16 1.14 -20.66
N GLN A 565 -30.67 2.34 -20.80
CA GLN A 565 -29.88 3.56 -20.92
C GLN A 565 -29.18 3.97 -19.61
N TYR A 566 -29.62 3.41 -18.47
CA TYR A 566 -29.08 3.71 -17.14
C TYR A 566 -28.17 2.59 -16.59
N LEU A 567 -28.16 1.40 -17.23
CA LEU A 567 -27.28 0.27 -16.90
C LEU A 567 -25.88 0.45 -17.52
#